data_618dfb3e8cc5b673cf6dba75a5b76bcf
#
_entry.id   618dfb3e8cc5b673cf6dba75a5b76bcf
#
_cell.length_a   1.000
_cell.length_b   1.000
_cell.length_c   1.000
_cell.angle_alpha   90.00
_cell.angle_beta   90.00
_cell.angle_gamma   90.00
#
_symmetry.space_group_name_H-M   'P 1'
#
loop_
_entity.id
_entity.type
_entity.pdbx_description
1 polymer ?
#
loop_
_entity_poly.entity_id
_entity_poly.type
_entity_poly.pdbx_seq_one_letter_code
_entity_poly.pdbx_strand_id
1 'polypeptide(L)'
;RLLDEYLRIELEEGERIVIENDHFAVLVPFWAVWPFEVMLIPTFHAADLTACDAAQRSAFADALRRMGVRYDNLFKTSFPYSMGIHQAPTDGEAHPEWHFHVHYYPPLLRSATVKKFMVGYEMLAMPQRDITAEESARRLRDECSETHYTLQGSPR
;
A
#
# COMPACT_ATOMS: atom_id res chain seq x y z
N ARG A 1 -17.28 -4.35 11.57
CA ARG A 1 -15.82 -4.30 11.43
C ARG A 1 -15.46 -3.34 10.30
N LEU A 2 -14.91 -2.19 10.65
CA LEU A 2 -14.70 -1.09 9.70
C LEU A 2 -13.88 -1.50 8.48
N LEU A 3 -12.72 -2.12 8.68
CA LEU A 3 -11.82 -2.46 7.58
C LEU A 3 -12.35 -3.60 6.69
N ASP A 4 -13.09 -4.55 7.25
CA ASP A 4 -13.73 -5.61 6.45
C ASP A 4 -14.80 -5.00 5.51
N GLU A 5 -15.65 -4.10 6.02
CA GLU A 5 -16.67 -3.43 5.23
C GLU A 5 -16.05 -2.49 4.19
N TYR A 6 -15.04 -1.75 4.59
CA TYR A 6 -14.30 -0.86 3.71
C TYR A 6 -13.66 -1.63 2.55
N LEU A 7 -12.94 -2.72 2.85
CA LEU A 7 -12.32 -3.55 1.82
C LEU A 7 -13.34 -4.12 0.84
N ARG A 8 -14.50 -4.56 1.33
CA ARG A 8 -15.56 -5.06 0.46
C ARG A 8 -16.01 -3.99 -0.55
N ILE A 9 -16.21 -2.76 -0.09
CA ILE A 9 -16.59 -1.65 -0.98
C ILE A 9 -15.49 -1.38 -2.01
N GLU A 10 -14.24 -1.32 -1.58
CA GLU A 10 -13.11 -1.07 -2.48
C GLU A 10 -12.94 -2.15 -3.55
N LEU A 11 -13.15 -3.40 -3.19
CA LEU A 11 -13.10 -4.52 -4.14
C LEU A 11 -14.26 -4.50 -5.13
N GLU A 12 -15.45 -4.06 -4.71
CA GLU A 12 -16.62 -3.89 -5.58
C GLU A 12 -16.44 -2.74 -6.58
N GLU A 13 -15.89 -1.61 -6.12
CA GLU A 13 -15.64 -0.43 -6.97
C GLU A 13 -14.39 -0.56 -7.83
N GLY A 14 -13.32 -1.15 -7.31
CA GLY A 14 -12.06 -1.42 -8.00
C GLY A 14 -11.19 -0.19 -8.30
N GLU A 15 -11.69 1.02 -8.10
CA GLU A 15 -11.00 2.25 -8.54
C GLU A 15 -9.66 2.47 -7.83
N ARG A 16 -9.61 2.16 -6.51
CA ARG A 16 -8.43 2.38 -5.67
C ARG A 16 -7.59 1.13 -5.43
N ILE A 17 -7.97 -0.02 -6.01
CA ILE A 17 -7.18 -1.25 -5.94
C ILE A 17 -5.95 -1.13 -6.85
N VAL A 18 -4.79 -1.48 -6.30
CA VAL A 18 -3.48 -1.48 -7.00
C VAL A 18 -3.03 -2.89 -7.34
N ILE A 19 -3.14 -3.80 -6.37
CA ILE A 19 -2.76 -5.22 -6.49
C ILE A 19 -3.82 -6.05 -5.78
N GLU A 20 -4.15 -7.17 -6.39
CA GLU A 20 -4.94 -8.22 -5.75
C GLU A 20 -4.25 -9.57 -5.99
N ASN A 21 -4.26 -10.43 -4.98
CA ASN A 21 -3.92 -11.84 -5.10
C ASN A 21 -4.92 -12.67 -4.28
N ASP A 22 -4.71 -13.97 -4.17
CA ASP A 22 -5.66 -14.90 -3.57
C ASP A 22 -6.07 -14.56 -2.12
N HIS A 23 -5.22 -13.82 -1.40
CA HIS A 23 -5.40 -13.57 0.03
C HIS A 23 -5.23 -12.12 0.46
N PHE A 24 -4.76 -11.23 -0.41
CA PHE A 24 -4.47 -9.83 -0.05
C PHE A 24 -4.85 -8.86 -1.15
N ALA A 25 -5.30 -7.70 -0.73
CA ALA A 25 -5.45 -6.54 -1.58
C ALA A 25 -4.49 -5.43 -1.14
N VAL A 26 -3.93 -4.71 -2.11
CA VAL A 26 -3.20 -3.45 -1.91
C VAL A 26 -4.02 -2.35 -2.57
N LEU A 27 -4.31 -1.32 -1.83
CA LEU A 27 -5.14 -0.21 -2.29
C LEU A 27 -4.61 1.13 -1.81
N VAL A 28 -4.98 2.21 -2.48
CA VAL A 28 -4.79 3.56 -1.99
C VAL A 28 -6.03 3.93 -1.17
N PRO A 29 -5.93 4.14 0.16
CA PRO A 29 -7.11 4.42 0.97
C PRO A 29 -7.84 5.69 0.50
N PHE A 30 -9.17 5.68 0.55
CA PHE A 30 -9.99 6.86 0.26
C PHE A 30 -9.54 8.10 1.05
N TRP A 31 -9.12 7.88 2.29
CA TRP A 31 -8.61 8.93 3.19
C TRP A 31 -7.11 9.19 3.06
N ALA A 32 -6.41 8.58 2.09
CA ALA A 32 -4.98 8.80 1.89
C ALA A 32 -4.68 10.29 1.76
N VAL A 33 -3.71 10.76 2.50
CA VAL A 33 -3.26 12.16 2.49
C VAL A 33 -1.88 12.32 1.87
N TRP A 34 -1.07 11.26 1.91
CA TRP A 34 0.25 11.24 1.30
C TRP A 34 0.16 10.73 -0.13
N PRO A 35 0.82 11.41 -1.09
CA PRO A 35 0.90 10.88 -2.45
C PRO A 35 1.46 9.46 -2.45
N PHE A 36 0.72 8.56 -3.12
CA PHE A 36 1.09 7.14 -3.20
C PHE A 36 1.12 6.38 -1.86
N GLU A 37 0.50 6.91 -0.83
CA GLU A 37 0.18 6.14 0.38
C GLU A 37 -0.63 4.92 -0.01
N VAL A 38 -0.24 3.73 0.48
CA VAL A 38 -1.01 2.51 0.24
C VAL A 38 -1.25 1.75 1.53
N MET A 39 -2.34 1.00 1.53
CA MET A 39 -2.67 0.02 2.56
C MET A 39 -2.70 -1.37 1.93
N LEU A 40 -2.05 -2.34 2.58
CA LEU A 40 -2.16 -3.75 2.25
C LEU A 40 -2.99 -4.40 3.34
N ILE A 41 -4.03 -5.12 2.95
CA ILE A 41 -5.02 -5.70 3.84
C ILE A 41 -5.37 -7.13 3.39
N PRO A 42 -5.51 -8.13 4.30
CA PRO A 42 -5.96 -9.46 3.93
C PRO A 42 -7.44 -9.46 3.53
N THR A 43 -7.80 -10.30 2.57
CA THR A 43 -9.20 -10.52 2.13
C THR A 43 -9.97 -11.48 3.04
N PHE A 44 -9.29 -12.05 4.03
CA PHE A 44 -9.84 -12.88 5.10
C PHE A 44 -9.61 -12.19 6.44
N HIS A 45 -10.48 -12.44 7.41
CA HIS A 45 -10.31 -11.81 8.71
C HIS A 45 -9.14 -12.43 9.49
N ALA A 46 -8.20 -11.60 9.91
CA ALA A 46 -7.09 -11.96 10.79
C ALA A 46 -6.72 -10.77 11.69
N ALA A 47 -6.54 -11.03 12.96
CA ALA A 47 -6.13 -10.00 13.92
C ALA A 47 -4.62 -9.70 13.85
N ASP A 48 -3.82 -10.68 13.47
CA ASP A 48 -2.36 -10.60 13.38
C ASP A 48 -1.78 -11.61 12.40
N LEU A 49 -0.47 -11.51 12.15
CA LEU A 49 0.26 -12.39 11.22
C LEU A 49 0.37 -13.84 11.72
N THR A 50 0.21 -14.10 13.01
CA THR A 50 0.33 -15.46 13.56
C THR A 50 -0.89 -16.30 13.18
N ALA A 51 -2.04 -15.64 12.90
CA ALA A 51 -3.25 -16.29 12.41
C ALA A 51 -3.13 -16.78 10.95
N CYS A 52 -2.11 -16.34 10.20
CA CYS A 52 -1.95 -16.70 8.79
C CYS A 52 -1.33 -18.10 8.64
N ASP A 53 -1.89 -18.88 7.74
CA ASP A 53 -1.28 -20.14 7.30
C ASP A 53 -0.09 -19.94 6.32
N ALA A 54 0.48 -21.02 5.81
CA ALA A 54 1.64 -20.96 4.92
C ALA A 54 1.31 -20.32 3.56
N ALA A 55 0.12 -20.60 3.00
CA ALA A 55 -0.31 -20.02 1.71
C ALA A 55 -0.57 -18.52 1.85
N GLN A 56 -1.24 -18.13 2.93
CA GLN A 56 -1.49 -16.74 3.26
C GLN A 56 -0.21 -15.94 3.49
N ARG A 57 0.77 -16.50 4.20
CA ARG A 57 2.10 -15.86 4.35
C ARG A 57 2.85 -15.73 3.03
N SER A 58 2.74 -16.70 2.14
CA SER A 58 3.33 -16.62 0.79
C SER A 58 2.66 -15.53 -0.04
N ALA A 59 1.34 -15.42 0.00
CA ALA A 59 0.58 -14.37 -0.66
C ALA A 59 0.90 -12.98 -0.10
N PHE A 60 1.10 -12.87 1.23
CA PHE A 60 1.57 -11.64 1.86
C PHE A 60 2.93 -11.21 1.33
N ALA A 61 3.89 -12.13 1.28
CA ALA A 61 5.24 -11.86 0.76
C ALA A 61 5.20 -11.44 -0.73
N ASP A 62 4.34 -12.08 -1.54
CA ASP A 62 4.13 -11.68 -2.93
C ASP A 62 3.57 -10.26 -3.06
N ALA A 63 2.55 -9.91 -2.28
CA ALA A 63 1.98 -8.58 -2.27
C ALA A 63 3.02 -7.51 -1.87
N LEU A 64 3.83 -7.76 -0.84
CA LEU A 64 4.93 -6.88 -0.44
C LEU A 64 5.95 -6.69 -1.57
N ARG A 65 6.39 -7.79 -2.18
CA ARG A 65 7.34 -7.76 -3.30
C ARG A 65 6.80 -6.97 -4.49
N ARG A 66 5.57 -7.25 -4.91
CA ARG A 66 4.93 -6.57 -6.04
C ARG A 66 4.76 -5.08 -5.78
N MET A 67 4.39 -4.70 -4.56
CA MET A 67 4.25 -3.29 -4.20
C MET A 67 5.59 -2.56 -4.22
N GLY A 68 6.66 -3.17 -3.68
CA GLY A 68 8.01 -2.61 -3.73
C GLY A 68 8.49 -2.38 -5.17
N VAL A 69 8.26 -3.34 -6.06
CA VAL A 69 8.60 -3.20 -7.50
C VAL A 69 7.82 -2.04 -8.14
N ARG A 70 6.53 -1.89 -7.84
CA ARG A 70 5.72 -0.78 -8.37
C ARG A 70 6.21 0.57 -7.89
N TYR A 71 6.58 0.67 -6.63
CA TYR A 71 7.17 1.89 -6.08
C TYR A 71 8.47 2.27 -6.78
N ASP A 72 9.40 1.33 -6.95
CA ASP A 72 10.66 1.59 -7.64
C ASP A 72 10.44 1.96 -9.11
N ASN A 73 9.45 1.34 -9.76
CA ASN A 73 9.10 1.63 -11.15
C ASN A 73 8.43 2.99 -11.34
N LEU A 74 7.75 3.53 -10.32
CA LEU A 74 7.00 4.79 -10.41
C LEU A 74 7.88 5.96 -10.85
N PHE A 75 9.12 6.00 -10.37
CA PHE A 75 10.09 7.02 -10.73
C PHE A 75 11.42 6.44 -11.24
N LYS A 76 11.47 5.13 -11.53
CA LYS A 76 12.68 4.41 -11.96
C LYS A 76 13.88 4.66 -11.05
N THR A 77 13.65 4.59 -9.76
CA THR A 77 14.64 4.76 -8.70
C THR A 77 14.23 3.98 -7.47
N SER A 78 15.16 3.68 -6.57
CA SER A 78 14.83 3.16 -5.25
C SER A 78 13.90 4.15 -4.53
N PHE A 79 12.67 3.73 -4.30
CA PHE A 79 11.62 4.58 -3.77
C PHE A 79 11.56 4.49 -2.24
N PRO A 80 11.83 5.58 -1.51
CA PRO A 80 11.81 5.55 -0.06
C PRO A 80 10.38 5.49 0.47
N TYR A 81 10.17 4.70 1.51
CA TYR A 81 8.93 4.66 2.28
C TYR A 81 9.18 4.28 3.74
N SER A 82 8.27 4.67 4.61
CA SER A 82 8.09 4.08 5.92
C SER A 82 6.95 3.08 5.85
N MET A 83 7.09 1.95 6.54
CA MET A 83 6.08 0.90 6.57
C MET A 83 5.82 0.48 8.01
N GLY A 84 4.56 0.25 8.35
CA GLY A 84 4.16 -0.30 9.64
C GLY A 84 3.12 -1.39 9.46
N ILE A 85 3.27 -2.50 10.20
CA ILE A 85 2.27 -3.56 10.31
C ILE A 85 1.47 -3.30 11.58
N HIS A 86 0.18 -3.04 11.41
CA HIS A 86 -0.76 -2.81 12.50
C HIS A 86 -1.47 -4.11 12.82
N GLN A 87 -1.30 -4.59 14.03
CA GLN A 87 -1.85 -5.85 14.54
C GLN A 87 -2.64 -5.58 15.82
N ALA A 88 -3.45 -6.55 16.23
CA ALA A 88 -4.19 -6.47 17.49
C ALA A 88 -3.25 -6.19 18.67
N PRO A 89 -3.73 -5.50 19.70
CA PRO A 89 -2.99 -5.29 20.94
C PRO A 89 -2.54 -6.62 21.56
N THR A 90 -1.39 -6.61 22.23
CA THR A 90 -0.81 -7.78 22.90
C THR A 90 -1.05 -7.76 24.40
N ASP A 91 -2.21 -7.28 24.83
CA ASP A 91 -2.61 -7.13 26.24
C ASP A 91 -3.22 -8.40 26.85
N GLY A 92 -3.36 -9.47 26.06
CA GLY A 92 -3.95 -10.73 26.48
C GLY A 92 -5.46 -10.81 26.36
N GLU A 93 -6.11 -9.74 25.88
CA GLU A 93 -7.55 -9.70 25.60
C GLU A 93 -7.86 -10.11 24.16
N ALA A 94 -9.09 -10.56 23.93
CA ALA A 94 -9.57 -10.84 22.58
C ALA A 94 -10.02 -9.54 21.89
N HIS A 95 -9.51 -9.30 20.70
CA HIS A 95 -9.84 -8.13 19.87
C HIS A 95 -10.48 -8.59 18.55
N PRO A 96 -11.71 -9.14 18.56
CA PRO A 96 -12.35 -9.71 17.37
C PRO A 96 -12.72 -8.66 16.32
N GLU A 97 -12.74 -7.40 16.69
CA GLU A 97 -12.95 -6.27 15.77
C GLU A 97 -11.69 -5.88 15.01
N TRP A 98 -10.53 -6.32 15.50
CA TRP A 98 -9.26 -5.97 14.90
C TRP A 98 -9.02 -6.73 13.59
N HIS A 99 -8.52 -6.02 12.59
CA HIS A 99 -8.13 -6.58 11.31
C HIS A 99 -6.73 -6.09 10.99
N PHE A 100 -5.74 -6.99 10.93
CA PHE A 100 -4.38 -6.55 10.67
C PHE A 100 -4.25 -5.94 9.27
N HIS A 101 -3.41 -4.94 9.13
CA HIS A 101 -3.14 -4.26 7.88
C HIS A 101 -1.76 -3.63 7.91
N VAL A 102 -1.26 -3.30 6.73
CA VAL A 102 0.04 -2.64 6.57
C VAL A 102 -0.18 -1.28 5.94
N HIS A 103 0.46 -0.27 6.49
CA HIS A 103 0.52 1.05 5.88
C HIS A 103 1.91 1.31 5.30
N TYR A 104 1.92 1.94 4.13
CA TYR A 104 3.09 2.51 3.50
C TYR A 104 2.93 4.01 3.39
N TYR A 105 3.91 4.75 3.89
CA TYR A 105 3.98 6.20 3.88
C TYR A 105 5.21 6.67 3.12
N PRO A 106 5.11 6.87 1.80
CA PRO A 106 6.22 7.38 1.02
C PRO A 106 6.38 8.89 1.23
N PRO A 107 7.58 9.37 1.62
CA PRO A 107 7.82 10.79 1.84
C PRO A 107 8.07 11.57 0.54
N LEU A 108 8.17 10.89 -0.60
CA LEU A 108 8.51 11.48 -1.89
C LEU A 108 7.25 11.98 -2.61
N LEU A 109 7.16 13.30 -2.81
CA LEU A 109 5.94 13.94 -3.29
C LEU A 109 5.79 14.01 -4.82
N ARG A 110 6.88 14.11 -5.62
CA ARG A 110 6.70 14.54 -7.01
C ARG A 110 7.48 13.80 -8.08
N SER A 111 8.78 13.60 -7.93
CA SER A 111 9.59 12.97 -8.97
C SER A 111 10.95 12.48 -8.46
N ALA A 112 11.61 11.63 -9.26
CA ALA A 112 12.97 11.16 -8.96
C ALA A 112 14.03 12.26 -9.08
N THR A 113 13.80 13.24 -9.94
CA THR A 113 14.75 14.33 -10.23
C THR A 113 14.60 15.51 -9.27
N VAL A 114 13.38 15.78 -8.83
CA VAL A 114 13.10 16.80 -7.81
C VAL A 114 12.60 16.09 -6.56
N LYS A 115 13.53 15.72 -5.70
CA LYS A 115 13.25 15.08 -4.41
C LYS A 115 12.64 16.09 -3.46
N LYS A 116 11.34 16.31 -3.55
CA LYS A 116 10.60 17.06 -2.55
C LYS A 116 9.98 16.08 -1.56
N PHE A 117 10.47 16.09 -0.35
CA PHE A 117 9.95 15.28 0.75
C PHE A 117 8.86 16.03 1.51
N MET A 118 7.95 15.28 2.12
CA MET A 118 7.09 15.81 3.16
C MET A 118 7.95 16.19 4.37
N VAL A 119 7.75 17.39 4.86
CA VAL A 119 8.50 17.94 6.01
C VAL A 119 7.52 18.48 7.06
N GLY A 120 8.03 19.21 8.03
CA GLY A 120 7.30 19.59 9.24
C GLY A 120 5.90 20.16 9.02
N TYR A 121 5.69 21.03 8.03
CA TYR A 121 4.36 21.62 7.80
C TYR A 121 3.34 20.57 7.37
N GLU A 122 3.65 19.78 6.37
CA GLU A 122 2.76 18.74 5.82
C GLU A 122 2.53 17.61 6.84
N MET A 123 3.51 17.32 7.68
CA MET A 123 3.42 16.26 8.69
C MET A 123 2.65 16.69 9.94
N LEU A 124 2.75 17.96 10.33
CA LEU A 124 2.29 18.45 11.63
C LEU A 124 1.05 19.38 11.52
N ALA A 125 0.79 19.98 10.37
CA ALA A 125 -0.29 20.94 10.20
C ALA A 125 -1.33 20.51 9.16
N MET A 126 -1.01 20.55 7.88
CA MET A 126 -1.95 20.26 6.81
C MET A 126 -1.31 19.41 5.71
N PRO A 127 -1.81 18.20 5.46
CA PRO A 127 -1.38 17.42 4.31
C PRO A 127 -1.82 18.11 3.03
N GLN A 128 -0.88 18.25 2.07
CA GLN A 128 -1.20 18.69 0.72
C GLN A 128 -1.56 17.46 -0.13
N ARG A 129 -2.80 17.38 -0.57
CA ARG A 129 -3.22 16.42 -1.58
C ARG A 129 -2.91 16.99 -2.97
N ASP A 130 -1.72 16.70 -3.48
CA ASP A 130 -1.34 17.05 -4.85
C ASP A 130 -1.96 16.07 -5.88
N ILE A 131 -2.46 14.93 -5.44
CA ILE A 131 -2.99 13.85 -6.27
C ILE A 131 -4.12 13.14 -5.53
N THR A 132 -5.17 12.72 -6.23
CA THR A 132 -6.27 11.96 -5.64
C THR A 132 -5.88 10.51 -5.35
N ALA A 133 -6.64 9.83 -4.49
CA ALA A 133 -6.42 8.41 -4.19
C ALA A 133 -6.58 7.56 -5.45
N GLU A 134 -7.59 7.84 -6.27
CA GLU A 134 -7.89 7.14 -7.52
C GLU A 134 -6.76 7.31 -8.54
N GLU A 135 -6.26 8.53 -8.73
CA GLU A 135 -5.16 8.80 -9.66
C GLU A 135 -3.84 8.16 -9.17
N SER A 136 -3.59 8.17 -7.86
CA SER A 136 -2.44 7.46 -7.27
C SER A 136 -2.54 5.96 -7.52
N ALA A 137 -3.72 5.37 -7.30
CA ALA A 137 -3.96 3.94 -7.55
C ALA A 137 -3.81 3.60 -9.04
N ARG A 138 -4.42 4.41 -9.91
CA ARG A 138 -4.31 4.25 -11.37
C ARG A 138 -2.85 4.25 -11.83
N ARG A 139 -2.05 5.19 -11.37
CA ARG A 139 -0.63 5.25 -11.74
C ARG A 139 0.16 4.05 -11.23
N LEU A 140 -0.05 3.65 -10.00
CA LEU A 140 0.61 2.48 -9.42
C LEU A 140 0.18 1.19 -10.14
N ARG A 141 -1.10 1.06 -10.50
CA ARG A 141 -1.65 -0.13 -11.16
C ARG A 141 -1.27 -0.19 -12.62
N ASP A 142 -1.51 0.88 -13.38
CA ASP A 142 -1.52 0.86 -14.85
C ASP A 142 -0.19 1.31 -15.45
N GLU A 143 0.54 2.20 -14.79
CA GLU A 143 1.81 2.74 -15.29
C GLU A 143 3.04 2.00 -14.74
N CYS A 144 2.91 1.27 -13.63
CA CYS A 144 4.00 0.56 -12.99
C CYS A 144 3.95 -0.95 -13.28
N SER A 145 4.90 -1.44 -14.07
CA SER A 145 5.08 -2.87 -14.36
C SER A 145 5.37 -3.68 -13.09
N GLU A 146 5.04 -4.97 -13.12
CA GLU A 146 5.44 -5.95 -12.10
C GLU A 146 6.88 -6.47 -12.30
N THR A 147 7.53 -6.12 -13.41
CA THR A 147 8.94 -6.33 -13.63
C THR A 147 9.71 -5.08 -13.22
N HIS A 148 10.71 -5.23 -12.37
CA HIS A 148 11.52 -4.11 -11.89
C HIS A 148 12.19 -3.38 -13.06
N TYR A 149 12.23 -2.05 -13.01
CA TYR A 149 12.72 -1.21 -14.11
C TYR A 149 14.14 -1.55 -14.59
N THR A 150 15.02 -2.03 -13.70
CA THR A 150 16.38 -2.44 -14.06
C THR A 150 16.43 -3.72 -14.90
N LEU A 151 15.34 -4.53 -14.88
CA LEU A 151 15.22 -5.76 -15.64
C LEU A 151 14.41 -5.56 -16.93
N GLN A 152 13.78 -4.41 -17.10
CA GLN A 152 13.14 -4.00 -18.34
C GLN A 152 14.25 -3.62 -19.30
N GLY A 153 14.56 -4.48 -20.28
CA GLY A 153 15.65 -4.27 -21.23
C GLY A 153 15.63 -2.87 -21.83
N SER A 154 16.80 -2.25 -21.98
CA SER A 154 16.92 -1.02 -22.77
C SER A 154 16.26 -1.25 -24.13
N PRO A 155 15.44 -0.32 -24.64
CA PRO A 155 14.97 -0.41 -25.99
C PRO A 155 16.18 -0.53 -26.93
N ARG A 156 16.19 -1.59 -27.75
CA ARG A 156 17.18 -1.81 -28.81
C ARG A 156 17.08 -0.74 -29.88
#